data_ac217cda80ca8156e6452ffc2ba3dac1
#
_entry.id   ac217cda80ca8156e6452ffc2ba3dac1
#
_cell.length_a   1.000
_cell.length_b   1.000
_cell.length_c   1.000
_cell.angle_alpha   90.00
_cell.angle_beta   90.00
_cell.angle_gamma   90.00
#
_symmetry.space_group_name_H-M   'P 1'
#
loop_
_entity.id
_entity.type
_entity.pdbx_description
1 polymer ?
#
loop_
_entity_poly.entity_id
_entity_poly.type
_entity_poly.pdbx_seq_one_letter_code
_entity_poly.pdbx_strand_id
1 'polypeptide(L)'
;MKILQVIHGYPMRYNAGSEVYSQTLCQKLATKHEIEVFTREENTFIPDYVMHCETDPIDERVKLNIINIPLEKHRYQYRIAEVDQQFEKVLANFKPDIVHIGHLNHLSTSLIAKIPSNIPIIYTLHDYWLMCPRGQFIQRLPENINDVWGLCEAQEDSKCAIRCYGGYFSGAKEDLAYDSSYWADWIKRRMNYIKEIIPKVDYFIAPSQYLLGRFKNDFAIPDKKLIYLDYGFDLERFNKRIRTPSEPFTFGYIGTHIPAKGIQLLIEAFSKLKGKALLRIWGRNRGEDTKALKAMAESLSPGVDQRIEWLPEYNNQQIVADVFNKVDAIVVPSIWHENSPLVIHEALQVRVPVITANVGGMSEYVQHNINGLLFKHRDVTSLAAEMQSLLDNPELVVRLGSKGYLQSDDGNIPCINKHVSDIERIYIRALKEKGIQV
;
A
#
# COMPACT_ATOMS: atom_id res chain seq x y z
N MET A 1 -3.45 -26.06 -10.36
CA MET A 1 -4.37 -25.65 -9.28
C MET A 1 -5.31 -24.58 -9.80
N LYS A 2 -6.50 -24.51 -9.22
CA LYS A 2 -7.45 -23.41 -9.37
C LYS A 2 -7.28 -22.44 -8.21
N ILE A 3 -6.92 -21.19 -8.49
CA ILE A 3 -6.63 -20.21 -7.46
C ILE A 3 -7.60 -19.04 -7.60
N LEU A 4 -8.34 -18.74 -6.55
CA LEU A 4 -9.22 -17.59 -6.47
C LEU A 4 -8.52 -16.49 -5.68
N GLN A 5 -8.10 -15.42 -6.37
CA GLN A 5 -7.59 -14.20 -5.76
C GLN A 5 -8.75 -13.30 -5.33
N VAL A 6 -8.69 -12.75 -4.12
CA VAL A 6 -9.68 -11.78 -3.61
C VAL A 6 -8.98 -10.47 -3.30
N ILE A 7 -9.36 -9.39 -3.97
CA ILE A 7 -8.74 -8.06 -3.80
C ILE A 7 -9.78 -6.95 -3.96
N HIS A 8 -9.70 -5.92 -3.14
CA HIS A 8 -10.67 -4.82 -3.07
C HIS A 8 -10.65 -3.83 -4.24
N GLY A 9 -9.73 -3.99 -5.16
CA GLY A 9 -9.59 -3.24 -6.39
C GLY A 9 -8.66 -3.97 -7.34
N TYR A 10 -8.74 -3.67 -8.63
CA TYR A 10 -7.89 -4.28 -9.66
C TYR A 10 -7.55 -3.26 -10.74
N PRO A 11 -6.31 -3.23 -11.27
CA PRO A 11 -5.99 -2.40 -12.42
C PRO A 11 -6.87 -2.77 -13.65
N MET A 12 -7.29 -1.88 -14.48
CA MET A 12 -6.98 -0.45 -14.61
C MET A 12 -7.90 0.48 -13.78
N ARG A 13 -8.95 -0.04 -13.14
CA ARG A 13 -9.91 0.77 -12.36
C ARG A 13 -9.26 1.33 -11.09
N TYR A 14 -8.45 0.53 -10.43
CA TYR A 14 -7.74 0.88 -9.19
C TYR A 14 -6.26 0.56 -9.37
N ASN A 15 -5.41 1.57 -9.22
CA ASN A 15 -3.99 1.47 -9.50
C ASN A 15 -3.16 1.95 -8.30
N ALA A 16 -3.12 1.11 -7.26
CA ALA A 16 -2.27 1.31 -6.09
C ALA A 16 -1.39 0.08 -5.86
N GLY A 17 -0.50 0.10 -4.89
CA GLY A 17 0.54 -0.93 -4.72
C GLY A 17 -0.02 -2.35 -4.56
N SER A 18 -1.05 -2.53 -3.73
CA SER A 18 -1.67 -3.84 -3.49
C SER A 18 -2.34 -4.43 -4.73
N GLU A 19 -2.99 -3.57 -5.53
CA GLU A 19 -3.68 -3.97 -6.75
C GLU A 19 -2.69 -4.33 -7.85
N VAL A 20 -1.66 -3.50 -8.06
CA VAL A 20 -0.58 -3.76 -9.02
C VAL A 20 0.18 -5.04 -8.66
N TYR A 21 0.50 -5.25 -7.38
CA TYR A 21 1.09 -6.50 -6.91
C TYR A 21 0.19 -7.70 -7.22
N SER A 22 -1.10 -7.62 -6.87
CA SER A 22 -2.05 -8.71 -7.09
C SER A 22 -2.19 -9.06 -8.56
N GLN A 23 -2.24 -8.05 -9.45
CA GLN A 23 -2.29 -8.27 -10.89
C GLN A 23 -1.02 -8.98 -11.38
N THR A 24 0.15 -8.48 -11.02
CA THR A 24 1.44 -9.09 -11.43
C THR A 24 1.55 -10.53 -10.94
N LEU A 25 1.13 -10.80 -9.70
CA LEU A 25 1.11 -12.16 -9.14
C LEU A 25 0.16 -13.07 -9.95
N CYS A 26 -1.08 -12.63 -10.20
CA CYS A 26 -2.07 -13.40 -10.95
C CYS A 26 -1.59 -13.73 -12.37
N GLN A 27 -1.03 -12.76 -13.09
CA GLN A 27 -0.49 -12.96 -14.44
C GLN A 27 0.62 -14.02 -14.47
N LYS A 28 1.54 -13.96 -13.51
CA LYS A 28 2.62 -14.96 -13.44
C LYS A 28 2.13 -16.34 -12.99
N LEU A 29 1.19 -16.42 -12.05
CA LEU A 29 0.54 -17.68 -11.68
C LEU A 29 -0.27 -18.29 -12.83
N ALA A 30 -0.92 -17.47 -13.67
CA ALA A 30 -1.71 -17.93 -14.82
C ALA A 30 -0.89 -18.65 -15.89
N THR A 31 0.44 -18.59 -15.82
CA THR A 31 1.31 -19.39 -16.71
C THR A 31 1.23 -20.89 -16.42
N LYS A 32 0.83 -21.29 -15.23
CA LYS A 32 0.80 -22.68 -14.74
C LYS A 32 -0.52 -23.10 -14.10
N HIS A 33 -1.35 -22.14 -13.72
CA HIS A 33 -2.55 -22.35 -12.93
C HIS A 33 -3.76 -21.67 -13.58
N GLU A 34 -4.95 -22.13 -13.23
CA GLU A 34 -6.21 -21.47 -13.58
C GLU A 34 -6.50 -20.40 -12.52
N ILE A 35 -6.64 -19.15 -12.94
CA ILE A 35 -6.76 -17.99 -12.06
C ILE A 35 -8.07 -17.27 -12.31
N GLU A 36 -8.84 -17.12 -11.24
CA GLU A 36 -9.94 -16.15 -11.19
C GLU A 36 -9.70 -15.13 -10.08
N VAL A 37 -10.15 -13.91 -10.31
CA VAL A 37 -10.09 -12.80 -9.36
C VAL A 37 -11.50 -12.42 -8.97
N PHE A 38 -11.79 -12.30 -7.66
CA PHE A 38 -12.97 -11.65 -7.15
C PHE A 38 -12.60 -10.25 -6.71
N THR A 39 -13.19 -9.24 -7.35
CA THR A 39 -12.88 -7.82 -7.12
C THR A 39 -14.13 -6.97 -7.28
N ARG A 40 -14.00 -5.66 -7.04
CA ARG A 40 -15.09 -4.72 -7.16
C ARG A 40 -14.82 -3.60 -8.16
N GLU A 41 -15.89 -2.97 -8.56
CA GLU A 41 -15.87 -1.64 -9.16
C GLU A 41 -16.85 -0.71 -8.44
N GLU A 42 -16.81 0.55 -8.81
CA GLU A 42 -17.74 1.57 -8.39
C GLU A 42 -18.24 2.29 -9.65
N ASN A 43 -19.42 1.89 -10.10
CA ASN A 43 -20.04 2.43 -11.30
C ASN A 43 -21.50 2.79 -11.00
N THR A 44 -21.80 4.08 -10.99
CA THR A 44 -23.13 4.62 -10.69
C THR A 44 -24.18 4.31 -11.77
N PHE A 45 -23.74 3.84 -12.94
CA PHE A 45 -24.65 3.47 -14.05
C PHE A 45 -24.99 1.96 -14.06
N ILE A 46 -24.39 1.17 -13.18
CA ILE A 46 -24.68 -0.25 -12.98
C ILE A 46 -25.42 -0.41 -11.65
N PRO A 47 -26.50 -1.22 -11.57
CA PRO A 47 -27.17 -1.47 -10.30
C PRO A 47 -26.21 -2.04 -9.25
N ASP A 48 -26.50 -1.70 -7.98
CA ASP A 48 -25.74 -2.17 -6.83
C ASP A 48 -25.70 -3.72 -6.81
N TYR A 49 -24.52 -4.28 -6.48
CA TYR A 49 -24.27 -5.72 -6.32
C TYR A 49 -24.45 -6.58 -7.58
N VAL A 50 -24.69 -6.00 -8.73
CA VAL A 50 -24.60 -6.73 -9.99
C VAL A 50 -23.14 -7.13 -10.21
N MET A 51 -22.95 -8.40 -10.56
CA MET A 51 -21.64 -8.96 -10.90
C MET A 51 -21.56 -9.24 -12.40
N HIS A 52 -20.43 -8.93 -13.01
CA HIS A 52 -20.12 -9.29 -14.38
C HIS A 52 -18.70 -9.87 -14.47
N CYS A 53 -18.38 -10.48 -15.61
CA CYS A 53 -17.10 -11.13 -15.83
C CYS A 53 -16.35 -10.42 -16.98
N GLU A 54 -15.06 -10.21 -16.77
CA GLU A 54 -14.12 -9.71 -17.76
C GLU A 54 -12.84 -10.57 -17.75
N THR A 55 -11.86 -10.22 -18.57
CA THR A 55 -10.48 -10.73 -18.47
C THR A 55 -9.54 -9.60 -18.08
N ASP A 56 -8.40 -9.96 -17.53
CA ASP A 56 -7.32 -8.99 -17.29
C ASP A 56 -6.91 -8.32 -18.63
N PRO A 57 -6.78 -6.99 -18.66
CA PRO A 57 -6.50 -6.26 -19.92
C PRO A 57 -5.12 -6.52 -20.49
N ILE A 58 -4.22 -7.15 -19.72
CA ILE A 58 -2.84 -7.48 -20.15
C ILE A 58 -2.69 -8.98 -20.38
N ASP A 59 -3.42 -9.83 -19.64
CA ASP A 59 -3.32 -11.29 -19.70
C ASP A 59 -4.71 -11.94 -19.64
N GLU A 60 -5.27 -12.27 -20.79
CA GLU A 60 -6.62 -12.85 -20.91
C GLU A 60 -6.82 -14.20 -20.21
N ARG A 61 -5.73 -14.85 -19.74
CA ARG A 61 -5.81 -16.09 -18.94
C ARG A 61 -6.34 -15.84 -17.54
N VAL A 62 -6.28 -14.61 -17.04
CA VAL A 62 -6.81 -14.20 -15.74
C VAL A 62 -8.25 -13.70 -15.90
N LYS A 63 -9.20 -14.42 -15.32
CA LYS A 63 -10.61 -14.02 -15.34
C LYS A 63 -10.96 -13.16 -14.14
N LEU A 64 -11.75 -12.12 -14.35
CA LEU A 64 -12.18 -11.17 -13.34
C LEU A 64 -13.68 -11.32 -13.09
N ASN A 65 -14.06 -11.62 -11.85
CA ASN A 65 -15.44 -11.53 -11.35
C ASN A 65 -15.58 -10.20 -10.62
N ILE A 66 -16.27 -9.24 -11.23
CA ILE A 66 -16.32 -7.85 -10.78
C ILE A 66 -17.71 -7.56 -10.26
N ILE A 67 -17.80 -7.23 -8.98
CA ILE A 67 -19.05 -6.82 -8.34
C ILE A 67 -19.12 -5.28 -8.23
N ASN A 68 -20.25 -4.70 -8.63
CA ASN A 68 -20.47 -3.27 -8.45
C ASN A 68 -20.86 -2.97 -6.99
N ILE A 69 -20.02 -2.22 -6.28
CA ILE A 69 -20.25 -1.84 -4.89
C ILE A 69 -20.16 -0.31 -4.77
N PRO A 70 -21.29 0.39 -4.56
CA PRO A 70 -21.30 1.84 -4.43
C PRO A 70 -20.64 2.26 -3.11
N LEU A 71 -19.67 3.16 -3.21
CA LEU A 71 -18.83 3.58 -2.09
C LEU A 71 -19.62 4.23 -0.95
N GLU A 72 -20.63 5.01 -1.29
CA GLU A 72 -21.40 5.79 -0.32
C GLU A 72 -22.19 4.92 0.64
N LYS A 73 -22.77 3.79 0.16
CA LYS A 73 -23.53 2.86 1.00
C LYS A 73 -22.66 2.03 1.92
N HIS A 74 -21.39 1.74 1.54
CA HIS A 74 -20.56 0.74 2.21
C HIS A 74 -19.35 1.30 2.94
N ARG A 75 -19.19 2.60 2.99
CA ARG A 75 -18.07 3.24 3.71
C ARG A 75 -17.95 2.76 5.16
N TYR A 76 -19.05 2.29 5.75
CA TYR A 76 -19.15 1.90 7.16
C TYR A 76 -19.60 0.45 7.36
N GLN A 77 -19.74 -0.32 6.29
CA GLN A 77 -20.05 -1.75 6.40
C GLN A 77 -18.77 -2.57 6.29
N TYR A 78 -18.62 -3.55 7.16
CA TYR A 78 -17.53 -4.53 7.11
C TYR A 78 -18.04 -5.93 6.80
N ARG A 79 -19.36 -6.13 6.77
CA ARG A 79 -20.07 -7.35 6.36
C ARG A 79 -21.20 -6.95 5.43
N ILE A 80 -21.24 -7.55 4.24
CA ILE A 80 -22.17 -7.19 3.18
C ILE A 80 -22.75 -8.48 2.62
N ALA A 81 -24.02 -8.78 2.97
CA ALA A 81 -24.65 -10.04 2.62
C ALA A 81 -24.76 -10.26 1.11
N GLU A 82 -24.99 -9.20 0.34
CA GLU A 82 -25.09 -9.25 -1.12
C GLU A 82 -23.75 -9.61 -1.76
N VAL A 83 -22.65 -9.08 -1.22
CA VAL A 83 -21.30 -9.43 -1.67
C VAL A 83 -20.99 -10.88 -1.33
N ASP A 84 -21.37 -11.33 -0.11
CA ASP A 84 -21.21 -12.71 0.32
C ASP A 84 -21.93 -13.68 -0.63
N GLN A 85 -23.18 -13.38 -1.04
CA GLN A 85 -23.96 -14.20 -1.97
C GLN A 85 -23.31 -14.30 -3.36
N GLN A 86 -22.78 -13.21 -3.90
CA GLN A 86 -22.08 -13.26 -5.18
C GLN A 86 -20.77 -14.05 -5.08
N PHE A 87 -20.05 -13.91 -3.98
CA PHE A 87 -18.83 -14.65 -3.74
C PHE A 87 -19.11 -16.16 -3.62
N GLU A 88 -20.18 -16.58 -2.92
CA GLU A 88 -20.60 -17.98 -2.84
C GLU A 88 -20.90 -18.56 -4.24
N LYS A 89 -21.48 -17.78 -5.17
CA LYS A 89 -21.66 -18.22 -6.57
C LYS A 89 -20.33 -18.44 -7.28
N VAL A 90 -19.35 -17.54 -7.08
CA VAL A 90 -18.02 -17.71 -7.67
C VAL A 90 -17.34 -18.96 -7.12
N LEU A 91 -17.39 -19.19 -5.78
CA LEU A 91 -16.86 -20.40 -5.16
C LEU A 91 -17.50 -21.67 -5.73
N ALA A 92 -18.83 -21.69 -5.89
CA ALA A 92 -19.57 -22.85 -6.40
C ALA A 92 -19.25 -23.15 -7.88
N ASN A 93 -19.07 -22.12 -8.68
CA ASN A 93 -18.80 -22.24 -10.13
C ASN A 93 -17.34 -22.58 -10.41
N PHE A 94 -16.40 -21.83 -9.81
CA PHE A 94 -14.97 -21.98 -10.06
C PHE A 94 -14.39 -23.19 -9.32
N LYS A 95 -14.86 -23.48 -8.10
CA LYS A 95 -14.37 -24.56 -7.22
C LYS A 95 -12.85 -24.47 -7.02
N PRO A 96 -12.36 -23.40 -6.39
CA PRO A 96 -10.94 -23.17 -6.22
C PRO A 96 -10.29 -24.22 -5.31
N ASP A 97 -9.05 -24.59 -5.59
CA ASP A 97 -8.20 -25.36 -4.69
C ASP A 97 -7.65 -24.49 -3.55
N ILE A 98 -7.43 -23.20 -3.84
CA ILE A 98 -6.88 -22.18 -2.93
C ILE A 98 -7.68 -20.89 -3.05
N VAL A 99 -7.93 -20.22 -1.92
CA VAL A 99 -8.37 -18.83 -1.88
C VAL A 99 -7.22 -17.97 -1.34
N HIS A 100 -6.72 -17.04 -2.14
CA HIS A 100 -5.71 -16.10 -1.74
C HIS A 100 -6.31 -14.69 -1.60
N ILE A 101 -6.33 -14.16 -0.39
CA ILE A 101 -6.88 -12.86 -0.07
C ILE A 101 -5.75 -11.83 -0.06
N GLY A 102 -5.83 -10.84 -0.93
CA GLY A 102 -4.98 -9.67 -0.89
C GLY A 102 -5.57 -8.59 0.02
N HIS A 103 -6.87 -8.27 -0.10
CA HIS A 103 -7.51 -7.28 0.74
C HIS A 103 -9.03 -7.38 0.74
N LEU A 104 -9.66 -7.04 1.89
CA LEU A 104 -11.12 -7.09 2.06
C LEU A 104 -11.78 -5.72 2.30
N ASN A 105 -11.00 -4.63 2.33
CA ASN A 105 -11.58 -3.29 2.46
C ASN A 105 -12.54 -3.02 1.30
N HIS A 106 -13.68 -2.40 1.56
CA HIS A 106 -14.76 -2.19 0.57
C HIS A 106 -15.33 -3.48 -0.05
N LEU A 107 -14.93 -4.65 0.40
CA LEU A 107 -15.59 -5.92 0.18
C LEU A 107 -16.31 -6.33 1.47
N SER A 108 -16.30 -7.62 1.81
CA SER A 108 -16.92 -8.12 3.04
C SER A 108 -15.93 -8.99 3.82
N THR A 109 -15.78 -8.74 5.12
CA THR A 109 -14.96 -9.61 5.99
C THR A 109 -15.55 -11.00 6.12
N SER A 110 -16.89 -11.14 5.97
CA SER A 110 -17.58 -12.43 6.06
C SER A 110 -17.25 -13.36 4.89
N LEU A 111 -16.59 -12.91 3.82
CA LEU A 111 -16.10 -13.79 2.74
C LEU A 111 -15.25 -14.93 3.30
N ILE A 112 -14.40 -14.67 4.31
CA ILE A 112 -13.58 -15.69 4.97
C ILE A 112 -14.46 -16.82 5.57
N ALA A 113 -15.61 -16.46 6.14
CA ALA A 113 -16.51 -17.43 6.74
C ALA A 113 -17.30 -18.26 5.71
N LYS A 114 -17.37 -17.77 4.45
CA LYS A 114 -18.05 -18.44 3.34
C LYS A 114 -17.19 -19.49 2.62
N ILE A 115 -15.89 -19.45 2.84
CA ILE A 115 -14.97 -20.41 2.23
C ILE A 115 -15.10 -21.75 2.96
N PRO A 116 -15.34 -22.86 2.25
CA PRO A 116 -15.38 -24.20 2.82
C PRO A 116 -14.10 -24.55 3.59
N SER A 117 -14.21 -25.24 4.72
CA SER A 117 -13.09 -25.53 5.62
C SER A 117 -11.99 -26.40 5.01
N ASN A 118 -12.30 -27.14 3.95
CA ASN A 118 -11.34 -27.94 3.19
C ASN A 118 -10.53 -27.13 2.18
N ILE A 119 -10.91 -25.86 1.89
CA ILE A 119 -10.15 -24.98 0.98
C ILE A 119 -9.21 -24.12 1.83
N PRO A 120 -7.90 -24.19 1.62
CA PRO A 120 -6.93 -23.35 2.31
C PRO A 120 -7.12 -21.87 1.99
N ILE A 121 -6.95 -21.03 3.01
CA ILE A 121 -7.01 -19.56 2.93
C ILE A 121 -5.64 -18.96 3.21
N ILE A 122 -5.08 -18.28 2.22
CA ILE A 122 -3.85 -17.50 2.35
C ILE A 122 -4.23 -16.02 2.36
N TYR A 123 -3.62 -15.22 3.22
CA TYR A 123 -3.88 -13.79 3.31
C TYR A 123 -2.58 -12.99 3.23
N THR A 124 -2.39 -12.22 2.16
CA THR A 124 -1.27 -11.25 2.08
C THR A 124 -1.67 -9.94 2.76
N LEU A 125 -0.89 -9.55 3.75
CA LEU A 125 -1.10 -8.33 4.53
C LEU A 125 -0.48 -7.14 3.81
N HIS A 126 -1.30 -6.19 3.36
CA HIS A 126 -0.81 -4.99 2.67
C HIS A 126 -0.77 -3.75 3.58
N ASP A 127 -1.58 -3.75 4.64
CA ASP A 127 -1.69 -2.65 5.61
C ASP A 127 -2.21 -3.15 6.96
N TYR A 128 -2.67 -2.24 7.80
CA TYR A 128 -3.18 -2.54 9.14
C TYR A 128 -4.71 -2.67 9.20
N TRP A 129 -5.41 -2.81 8.08
CA TRP A 129 -6.88 -2.73 8.05
C TRP A 129 -7.59 -3.77 8.92
N LEU A 130 -7.01 -4.94 9.12
CA LEU A 130 -7.53 -5.92 10.07
C LEU A 130 -7.45 -5.43 11.52
N MET A 131 -6.40 -4.71 11.88
CA MET A 131 -6.15 -4.19 13.25
C MET A 131 -6.73 -2.79 13.47
N CYS A 132 -6.70 -1.94 12.45
CA CYS A 132 -7.17 -0.57 12.49
C CYS A 132 -8.34 -0.39 11.53
N PRO A 133 -9.55 0.01 11.96
CA PRO A 133 -10.69 0.21 11.07
C PRO A 133 -10.42 1.16 9.89
N ARG A 134 -9.42 2.04 10.00
CA ARG A 134 -8.97 2.94 8.94
C ARG A 134 -7.76 2.43 8.13
N GLY A 135 -7.11 1.37 8.59
CA GLY A 135 -6.01 0.73 7.87
C GLY A 135 -4.62 1.37 8.01
N GLN A 136 -4.49 2.53 8.62
CA GLN A 136 -3.24 3.30 8.57
C GLN A 136 -2.67 3.72 9.93
N PHE A 137 -3.37 3.51 11.04
CA PHE A 137 -3.02 4.03 12.36
C PHE A 137 -2.74 5.55 12.36
N ILE A 138 -3.57 6.29 11.61
CA ILE A 138 -3.58 7.76 11.62
C ILE A 138 -4.94 8.24 12.12
N GLN A 139 -4.94 9.14 13.10
CA GLN A 139 -6.14 9.77 13.61
C GLN A 139 -6.65 10.86 12.66
N ARG A 140 -7.98 10.99 12.51
CA ARG A 140 -8.58 12.10 11.76
C ARG A 140 -8.64 13.39 12.55
N LEU A 141 -8.98 13.25 13.83
CA LEU A 141 -9.04 14.38 14.76
C LEU A 141 -7.89 14.22 15.76
N PRO A 142 -6.81 14.96 15.62
CA PRO A 142 -5.67 14.91 16.54
C PRO A 142 -6.07 15.46 17.92
N GLU A 143 -5.32 15.09 18.95
CA GLU A 143 -5.50 15.65 20.31
C GLU A 143 -5.08 17.11 20.36
N ASN A 144 -4.01 17.43 19.66
CA ASN A 144 -3.54 18.79 19.44
C ASN A 144 -3.86 19.22 18.00
N ILE A 145 -4.55 20.33 17.82
CA ILE A 145 -4.89 20.87 16.51
C ILE A 145 -3.67 21.11 15.60
N ASN A 146 -2.50 21.30 16.22
CA ASN A 146 -1.24 21.48 15.50
C ASN A 146 -0.61 20.14 15.05
N ASP A 147 -1.07 19.00 15.58
CA ASP A 147 -0.61 17.67 15.17
C ASP A 147 -1.55 17.09 14.11
N VAL A 148 -1.54 17.71 12.96
CA VAL A 148 -2.32 17.26 11.80
C VAL A 148 -1.95 15.81 11.49
N TRP A 149 -2.95 14.91 11.45
CA TRP A 149 -2.75 13.49 11.20
C TRP A 149 -1.93 12.77 12.28
N GLY A 150 -2.30 12.93 13.55
CA GLY A 150 -1.66 12.27 14.67
C GLY A 150 -1.54 10.75 14.48
N LEU A 151 -0.38 10.21 14.79
CA LEU A 151 -0.15 8.77 14.76
C LEU A 151 -0.94 8.08 15.86
N CYS A 152 -1.33 6.84 15.61
CA CYS A 152 -2.05 5.99 16.56
C CYS A 152 -1.24 4.70 16.76
N GLU A 153 -0.90 4.38 18.00
CA GLU A 153 -0.12 3.19 18.31
C GLU A 153 -0.95 1.90 18.26
N ALA A 154 -2.20 1.96 18.77
CA ALA A 154 -3.07 0.81 18.88
C ALA A 154 -4.55 1.17 18.67
N GLN A 155 -5.37 0.16 18.35
CA GLN A 155 -6.81 0.28 18.30
C GLN A 155 -7.40 0.23 19.71
N GLU A 156 -8.30 1.17 20.01
CA GLU A 156 -9.13 1.24 21.21
C GLU A 156 -10.52 1.75 20.82
N ASP A 157 -11.56 1.06 21.26
CA ASP A 157 -12.92 1.32 20.75
C ASP A 157 -13.35 2.78 20.96
N SER A 158 -13.20 3.31 22.17
CA SER A 158 -13.57 4.69 22.50
C SER A 158 -12.68 5.73 21.81
N LYS A 159 -11.37 5.52 21.80
CA LYS A 159 -10.43 6.39 21.08
C LYS A 159 -10.72 6.46 19.60
N CYS A 160 -10.91 5.30 18.96
CA CYS A 160 -11.23 5.22 17.54
C CYS A 160 -12.58 5.91 17.25
N ALA A 161 -13.58 5.72 18.11
CA ALA A 161 -14.87 6.39 17.96
C ALA A 161 -14.73 7.92 18.01
N ILE A 162 -14.03 8.45 18.98
CA ILE A 162 -13.87 9.91 19.15
C ILE A 162 -12.96 10.49 18.05
N ARG A 163 -11.79 9.86 17.81
CA ARG A 163 -10.74 10.43 16.96
C ARG A 163 -10.89 10.14 15.47
N CYS A 164 -11.64 9.09 15.11
CA CYS A 164 -11.71 8.65 13.71
C CYS A 164 -13.13 8.58 13.14
N TYR A 165 -14.16 8.46 13.97
CA TYR A 165 -15.53 8.22 13.53
C TYR A 165 -16.53 9.24 14.10
N GLY A 166 -16.89 9.18 15.39
CA GLY A 166 -17.93 10.01 15.98
C GLY A 166 -17.66 11.49 15.83
N GLY A 167 -16.48 11.94 16.23
CA GLY A 167 -16.09 13.35 16.07
C GLY A 167 -16.00 13.85 14.63
N TYR A 168 -15.91 12.94 13.63
CA TYR A 168 -15.87 13.29 12.23
C TYR A 168 -17.25 13.25 11.55
N PHE A 169 -18.16 12.37 12.02
CA PHE A 169 -19.45 12.12 11.42
C PHE A 169 -20.64 12.64 12.25
N SER A 170 -20.37 13.22 13.42
CA SER A 170 -21.43 13.82 14.22
C SER A 170 -22.06 15.00 13.50
N GLY A 171 -23.38 15.02 13.50
CA GLY A 171 -24.16 16.08 12.88
C GLY A 171 -24.16 17.40 13.65
N ALA A 172 -24.00 17.33 14.99
CA ALA A 172 -23.95 18.45 15.88
C ALA A 172 -23.02 18.18 17.08
N LYS A 173 -22.51 19.25 17.71
CA LYS A 173 -21.66 19.10 18.90
C LYS A 173 -22.38 18.45 20.07
N GLU A 174 -23.67 18.71 20.21
CA GLU A 174 -24.57 18.19 21.23
C GLU A 174 -24.73 16.67 21.11
N ASP A 175 -24.67 16.14 19.89
CA ASP A 175 -24.82 14.71 19.58
C ASP A 175 -23.51 13.92 19.72
N LEU A 176 -22.38 14.59 19.88
CA LEU A 176 -21.04 13.97 19.87
C LEU A 176 -20.91 12.81 20.86
N ALA A 177 -21.48 12.93 22.07
CA ALA A 177 -21.40 11.86 23.05
C ALA A 177 -22.20 10.62 22.62
N TYR A 178 -23.40 10.82 22.07
CA TYR A 178 -24.26 9.76 21.55
C TYR A 178 -23.60 9.07 20.35
N ASP A 179 -23.15 9.86 19.39
CA ASP A 179 -22.51 9.35 18.18
C ASP A 179 -21.21 8.63 18.51
N SER A 180 -20.41 9.11 19.43
CA SER A 180 -19.20 8.44 19.90
C SER A 180 -19.49 7.09 20.55
N SER A 181 -20.58 6.98 21.32
CA SER A 181 -21.02 5.70 21.90
C SER A 181 -21.44 4.71 20.80
N TYR A 182 -22.24 5.16 19.84
CA TYR A 182 -22.64 4.35 18.68
C TYR A 182 -21.42 3.81 17.92
N TRP A 183 -20.45 4.67 17.62
CA TRP A 183 -19.24 4.28 16.89
C TRP A 183 -18.33 3.38 17.72
N ALA A 184 -18.23 3.54 19.02
CA ALA A 184 -17.47 2.64 19.88
C ALA A 184 -18.04 1.22 19.84
N ASP A 185 -19.35 1.07 19.89
CA ASP A 185 -20.03 -0.21 19.76
C ASP A 185 -19.85 -0.81 18.35
N TRP A 186 -19.92 0.01 17.30
CA TRP A 186 -19.67 -0.45 15.94
C TRP A 186 -18.24 -0.99 15.80
N ILE A 187 -17.24 -0.25 16.29
CA ILE A 187 -15.83 -0.64 16.24
C ILE A 187 -15.61 -1.94 17.02
N LYS A 188 -16.17 -2.04 18.22
CA LYS A 188 -16.11 -3.25 19.06
C LYS A 188 -16.66 -4.48 18.33
N ARG A 189 -17.85 -4.35 17.72
CA ARG A 189 -18.44 -5.45 16.92
C ARG A 189 -17.57 -5.84 15.73
N ARG A 190 -17.03 -4.86 14.99
CA ARG A 190 -16.10 -5.12 13.89
C ARG A 190 -14.85 -5.86 14.34
N MET A 191 -14.21 -5.39 15.41
CA MET A 191 -12.96 -5.98 15.89
C MET A 191 -13.18 -7.38 16.47
N ASN A 192 -14.28 -7.61 17.18
CA ASN A 192 -14.63 -8.93 17.66
C ASN A 192 -14.87 -9.90 16.49
N TYR A 193 -15.59 -9.47 15.46
CA TYR A 193 -15.82 -10.31 14.27
C TYR A 193 -14.52 -10.64 13.53
N ILE A 194 -13.62 -9.69 13.37
CA ILE A 194 -12.32 -9.96 12.75
C ILE A 194 -11.52 -10.99 13.57
N LYS A 195 -11.51 -10.87 14.91
CA LYS A 195 -10.85 -11.84 15.80
C LYS A 195 -11.48 -13.25 15.69
N GLU A 196 -12.77 -13.33 15.41
CA GLU A 196 -13.47 -14.59 15.19
C GLU A 196 -13.07 -15.27 13.88
N ILE A 197 -12.88 -14.49 12.80
CA ILE A 197 -12.59 -15.05 11.48
C ILE A 197 -11.10 -15.31 11.21
N ILE A 198 -10.20 -14.59 11.86
CA ILE A 198 -8.75 -14.76 11.69
C ILE A 198 -8.26 -16.20 11.89
N PRO A 199 -8.73 -16.97 12.87
CA PRO A 199 -8.33 -18.37 13.03
C PRO A 199 -8.61 -19.26 11.84
N LYS A 200 -9.54 -18.88 10.94
CA LYS A 200 -9.88 -19.62 9.72
C LYS A 200 -8.84 -19.46 8.62
N VAL A 201 -8.02 -18.42 8.66
CA VAL A 201 -6.91 -18.21 7.72
C VAL A 201 -5.79 -19.18 8.08
N ASP A 202 -5.29 -19.91 7.09
CA ASP A 202 -4.23 -20.90 7.29
C ASP A 202 -2.87 -20.23 7.38
N TYR A 203 -2.56 -19.30 6.46
CA TYR A 203 -1.31 -18.54 6.47
C TYR A 203 -1.51 -17.04 6.17
N PHE A 204 -0.75 -16.21 6.88
CA PHE A 204 -0.62 -14.79 6.61
C PHE A 204 0.77 -14.52 6.05
N ILE A 205 0.85 -13.79 4.95
CA ILE A 205 2.09 -13.35 4.32
C ILE A 205 2.25 -11.86 4.62
N ALA A 206 3.36 -11.48 5.26
CA ALA A 206 3.71 -10.09 5.52
C ALA A 206 4.94 -9.70 4.68
N PRO A 207 4.85 -8.65 3.86
CA PRO A 207 5.97 -8.23 2.99
C PRO A 207 7.04 -7.42 3.72
N SER A 208 6.86 -7.11 5.00
CA SER A 208 7.91 -6.52 5.85
C SER A 208 7.96 -7.19 7.22
N GLN A 209 9.14 -7.19 7.83
CA GLN A 209 9.32 -7.68 9.20
C GLN A 209 8.56 -6.79 10.21
N TYR A 210 8.50 -5.49 9.94
CA TYR A 210 7.74 -4.56 10.75
C TYR A 210 6.24 -4.92 10.81
N LEU A 211 5.61 -5.14 9.65
CA LEU A 211 4.21 -5.53 9.61
C LEU A 211 3.97 -6.90 10.24
N LEU A 212 4.86 -7.87 9.98
CA LEU A 212 4.82 -9.19 10.57
C LEU A 212 4.85 -9.08 12.10
N GLY A 213 5.79 -8.29 12.65
CA GLY A 213 5.91 -8.04 14.08
C GLY A 213 4.65 -7.42 14.69
N ARG A 214 4.02 -6.45 13.98
CA ARG A 214 2.75 -5.84 14.42
C ARG A 214 1.62 -6.87 14.50
N PHE A 215 1.46 -7.72 13.49
CA PHE A 215 0.42 -8.76 13.51
C PHE A 215 0.68 -9.85 14.55
N LYS A 216 1.95 -10.19 14.79
CA LYS A 216 2.34 -11.11 15.85
C LYS A 216 2.03 -10.56 17.24
N ASN A 217 2.49 -9.35 17.53
CA ASN A 217 2.50 -8.78 18.88
C ASN A 217 1.16 -8.12 19.26
N ASP A 218 0.60 -7.32 18.33
CA ASP A 218 -0.57 -6.50 18.61
C ASP A 218 -1.88 -7.23 18.29
N PHE A 219 -1.83 -8.24 17.40
CA PHE A 219 -3.02 -8.96 16.95
C PHE A 219 -2.98 -10.45 17.28
N ALA A 220 -1.92 -10.91 17.93
CA ALA A 220 -1.74 -12.26 18.45
C ALA A 220 -1.93 -13.40 17.43
N ILE A 221 -1.55 -13.18 16.16
CA ILE A 221 -1.52 -14.26 15.18
C ILE A 221 -0.37 -15.20 15.53
N PRO A 222 -0.61 -16.52 15.65
CA PRO A 222 0.44 -17.47 15.98
C PRO A 222 1.59 -17.48 14.96
N ASP A 223 2.84 -17.55 15.42
CA ASP A 223 4.04 -17.54 14.58
C ASP A 223 4.00 -18.57 13.44
N LYS A 224 3.46 -19.76 13.69
CA LYS A 224 3.35 -20.82 12.68
C LYS A 224 2.47 -20.46 11.49
N LYS A 225 1.61 -19.45 11.63
CA LYS A 225 0.74 -18.93 10.57
C LYS A 225 1.31 -17.69 9.88
N LEU A 226 2.36 -17.07 10.43
CA LEU A 226 2.98 -15.87 9.90
C LEU A 226 4.20 -16.21 9.05
N ILE A 227 4.23 -15.70 7.83
CA ILE A 227 5.32 -15.90 6.88
C ILE A 227 5.79 -14.53 6.42
N TYR A 228 7.09 -14.24 6.60
CA TYR A 228 7.72 -13.13 5.93
C TYR A 228 8.03 -13.49 4.49
N LEU A 229 7.53 -12.70 3.56
CA LEU A 229 7.87 -12.81 2.14
C LEU A 229 7.71 -11.44 1.49
N ASP A 230 8.82 -10.80 1.16
CA ASP A 230 8.83 -9.51 0.48
C ASP A 230 8.19 -9.60 -0.91
N TYR A 231 7.74 -8.47 -1.46
CA TYR A 231 7.10 -8.43 -2.77
C TYR A 231 8.03 -8.87 -3.89
N GLY A 232 7.46 -9.51 -4.90
CA GLY A 232 8.17 -9.84 -6.13
C GLY A 232 7.89 -8.82 -7.24
N PHE A 233 8.93 -8.53 -8.02
CA PHE A 233 8.89 -7.52 -9.08
C PHE A 233 9.24 -8.12 -10.43
N ASP A 234 8.58 -7.63 -11.48
CA ASP A 234 9.00 -7.91 -12.86
C ASP A 234 10.23 -7.06 -13.18
N LEU A 235 11.41 -7.68 -13.12
CA LEU A 235 12.67 -6.96 -13.27
C LEU A 235 12.90 -6.46 -14.71
N GLU A 236 12.22 -7.01 -15.71
CA GLU A 236 12.38 -6.61 -17.10
C GLU A 236 11.99 -5.15 -17.34
N ARG A 237 11.01 -4.65 -16.59
CA ARG A 237 10.57 -3.24 -16.68
C ARG A 237 11.60 -2.24 -16.16
N PHE A 238 12.63 -2.70 -15.43
CA PHE A 238 13.70 -1.84 -14.87
C PHE A 238 14.96 -1.82 -15.73
N ASN A 239 14.85 -2.11 -17.01
CA ASN A 239 15.97 -2.11 -17.92
C ASN A 239 16.69 -0.75 -17.94
N LYS A 240 17.99 -0.83 -17.70
CA LYS A 240 19.04 0.21 -17.80
C LYS A 240 18.59 1.66 -17.64
N ARG A 241 18.65 2.13 -16.40
CA ARG A 241 18.65 3.56 -16.17
C ARG A 241 19.89 4.18 -16.84
N ILE A 242 19.67 5.17 -17.70
CA ILE A 242 20.72 5.98 -18.29
C ILE A 242 20.52 7.39 -17.75
N ARG A 243 21.27 7.75 -16.72
CA ARG A 243 21.30 9.12 -16.24
C ARG A 243 22.72 9.54 -15.90
N THR A 244 23.09 10.70 -16.37
CA THR A 244 24.14 11.51 -15.84
C THR A 244 23.53 12.52 -14.87
N PRO A 245 24.16 12.83 -13.72
CA PRO A 245 23.73 13.91 -12.84
C PRO A 245 23.50 15.19 -13.67
N SER A 246 22.36 15.83 -13.45
CA SER A 246 21.99 17.03 -14.22
C SER A 246 21.95 18.26 -13.32
N GLU A 247 22.21 19.41 -13.88
CA GLU A 247 21.88 20.69 -13.29
C GLU A 247 20.54 21.21 -13.82
N PRO A 248 19.60 21.56 -12.94
CA PRO A 248 19.65 21.48 -11.48
C PRO A 248 19.51 20.06 -10.94
N PHE A 249 20.03 19.83 -9.72
CA PHE A 249 19.83 18.58 -8.98
C PHE A 249 18.32 18.31 -8.80
N THR A 250 17.88 17.10 -9.10
CA THR A 250 16.45 16.79 -9.16
C THR A 250 16.04 15.72 -8.16
N PHE A 251 15.19 16.12 -7.22
CA PHE A 251 14.47 15.20 -6.33
C PHE A 251 13.18 14.73 -6.98
N GLY A 252 12.81 13.47 -6.75
CA GLY A 252 11.56 12.89 -7.22
C GLY A 252 10.67 12.42 -6.08
N TYR A 253 9.36 12.62 -6.23
CA TYR A 253 8.33 12.02 -5.40
C TYR A 253 7.35 11.23 -6.29
N ILE A 254 7.00 10.04 -5.86
CA ILE A 254 6.01 9.17 -6.51
C ILE A 254 4.95 8.76 -5.48
N GLY A 255 3.70 9.11 -5.72
CA GLY A 255 2.61 8.69 -4.83
C GLY A 255 1.33 9.48 -4.99
N THR A 256 0.24 8.94 -4.44
CA THR A 256 -1.04 9.64 -4.38
C THR A 256 -0.91 10.93 -3.56
N HIS A 257 -1.52 12.02 -4.01
CA HIS A 257 -1.48 13.31 -3.33
C HIS A 257 -2.44 13.33 -2.14
N ILE A 258 -2.06 12.64 -1.06
CA ILE A 258 -2.79 12.59 0.21
C ILE A 258 -1.87 12.88 1.38
N PRO A 259 -2.39 13.44 2.49
CA PRO A 259 -1.58 13.82 3.66
C PRO A 259 -0.75 12.67 4.24
N ALA A 260 -1.30 11.44 4.27
CA ALA A 260 -0.60 10.28 4.79
C ALA A 260 0.74 9.99 4.11
N LYS A 261 0.87 10.37 2.83
CA LYS A 261 2.12 10.20 2.06
C LYS A 261 3.17 11.30 2.32
N GLY A 262 2.88 12.29 3.17
CA GLY A 262 3.85 13.26 3.66
C GLY A 262 4.34 14.29 2.64
N ILE A 263 3.65 14.44 1.52
CA ILE A 263 4.03 15.36 0.44
C ILE A 263 4.12 16.82 0.93
N GLN A 264 3.29 17.22 1.90
CA GLN A 264 3.35 18.53 2.55
C GLN A 264 4.67 18.73 3.29
N LEU A 265 5.22 17.69 3.96
CA LEU A 265 6.52 17.77 4.62
C LEU A 265 7.65 17.94 3.60
N LEU A 266 7.53 17.26 2.45
CA LEU A 266 8.50 17.36 1.37
C LEU A 266 8.54 18.77 0.78
N ILE A 267 7.39 19.36 0.50
CA ILE A 267 7.28 20.73 -0.03
C ILE A 267 7.92 21.73 0.94
N GLU A 268 7.62 21.60 2.25
CA GLU A 268 8.20 22.47 3.27
C GLU A 268 9.72 22.26 3.43
N ALA A 269 10.19 21.02 3.39
CA ALA A 269 11.63 20.72 3.45
C ALA A 269 12.36 21.26 2.21
N PHE A 270 11.77 21.09 1.03
CA PHE A 270 12.32 21.57 -0.23
C PHE A 270 12.47 23.11 -0.25
N SER A 271 11.49 23.85 0.31
CA SER A 271 11.56 25.31 0.39
C SER A 271 12.71 25.84 1.28
N LYS A 272 13.30 25.00 2.14
CA LYS A 272 14.41 25.36 3.04
C LYS A 272 15.79 25.10 2.42
N LEU A 273 15.86 24.48 1.24
CA LEU A 273 17.14 24.17 0.58
C LEU A 273 17.84 25.44 0.09
N LYS A 274 19.16 25.37 0.04
CA LYS A 274 20.02 26.41 -0.52
C LYS A 274 20.68 25.89 -1.79
N GLY A 275 20.62 26.66 -2.87
CA GLY A 275 21.18 26.29 -4.16
C GLY A 275 20.14 25.87 -5.19
N LYS A 276 20.59 25.55 -6.41
CA LYS A 276 19.70 25.16 -7.52
C LYS A 276 19.20 23.75 -7.37
N ALA A 277 17.89 23.60 -7.22
CA ALA A 277 17.24 22.31 -7.10
C ALA A 277 15.89 22.26 -7.84
N LEU A 278 15.50 21.07 -8.27
CA LEU A 278 14.21 20.77 -8.86
C LEU A 278 13.52 19.65 -8.06
N LEU A 279 12.24 19.84 -7.74
CA LEU A 279 11.40 18.80 -7.18
C LEU A 279 10.36 18.39 -8.21
N ARG A 280 10.35 17.12 -8.61
CA ARG A 280 9.35 16.53 -9.50
C ARG A 280 8.39 15.66 -8.73
N ILE A 281 7.11 15.95 -8.86
CA ILE A 281 6.03 15.28 -8.14
C ILE A 281 5.14 14.55 -9.14
N TRP A 282 5.19 13.21 -9.11
CA TRP A 282 4.31 12.33 -9.88
C TRP A 282 3.24 11.73 -8.99
N GLY A 283 2.07 11.49 -9.55
CA GLY A 283 1.06 10.66 -8.92
C GLY A 283 -0.36 11.13 -9.11
N ARG A 284 -1.27 10.36 -8.50
CA ARG A 284 -2.70 10.58 -8.66
C ARG A 284 -3.14 11.89 -8.02
N ASN A 285 -3.74 12.74 -8.86
CA ASN A 285 -4.41 13.96 -8.44
C ASN A 285 -5.66 13.61 -7.61
N ARG A 286 -5.82 14.29 -6.47
CA ARG A 286 -6.93 14.11 -5.52
C ARG A 286 -7.77 15.38 -5.37
N GLY A 287 -7.99 16.08 -6.45
CA GLY A 287 -8.85 17.26 -6.46
C GLY A 287 -8.37 18.35 -5.48
N GLU A 288 -9.17 18.63 -4.46
CA GLU A 288 -8.88 19.69 -3.48
C GLU A 288 -7.60 19.46 -2.69
N ASP A 289 -7.26 18.22 -2.34
CA ASP A 289 -5.98 17.92 -1.68
C ASP A 289 -4.79 18.36 -2.54
N THR A 290 -4.83 18.08 -3.83
CA THR A 290 -3.76 18.49 -4.76
C THR A 290 -3.73 20.01 -4.94
N LYS A 291 -4.88 20.68 -4.98
CA LYS A 291 -4.94 22.14 -5.05
C LYS A 291 -4.34 22.77 -3.80
N ALA A 292 -4.66 22.27 -2.62
CA ALA A 292 -4.11 22.73 -1.36
C ALA A 292 -2.58 22.58 -1.31
N LEU A 293 -2.04 21.47 -1.79
CA LEU A 293 -0.60 21.25 -1.87
C LEU A 293 0.10 22.21 -2.84
N LYS A 294 -0.53 22.51 -3.99
CA LYS A 294 -0.01 23.50 -4.93
C LYS A 294 -0.02 24.92 -4.35
N ALA A 295 -1.11 25.31 -3.70
CA ALA A 295 -1.20 26.60 -3.02
C ALA A 295 -0.16 26.72 -1.88
N MET A 296 0.07 25.63 -1.11
CA MET A 296 1.13 25.58 -0.12
C MET A 296 2.52 25.78 -0.75
N ALA A 297 2.81 25.11 -1.87
CA ALA A 297 4.07 25.26 -2.59
C ALA A 297 4.29 26.71 -3.08
N GLU A 298 3.25 27.34 -3.60
CA GLU A 298 3.28 28.74 -4.04
C GLU A 298 3.49 29.70 -2.85
N SER A 299 2.83 29.46 -1.72
CA SER A 299 2.93 30.32 -0.52
C SER A 299 4.31 30.30 0.13
N LEU A 300 5.01 29.16 0.07
CA LEU A 300 6.36 29.02 0.62
C LEU A 300 7.42 29.69 -0.24
N SER A 301 7.05 30.14 -1.45
CA SER A 301 7.91 30.84 -2.40
C SER A 301 9.32 30.22 -2.44
N PRO A 302 9.48 28.99 -2.92
CA PRO A 302 10.82 28.42 -3.08
C PRO A 302 11.66 29.46 -3.85
N GLY A 303 12.89 29.67 -3.40
CA GLY A 303 13.78 30.72 -3.97
C GLY A 303 13.88 30.60 -5.49
N VAL A 304 14.35 31.63 -6.16
CA VAL A 304 14.47 31.69 -7.64
C VAL A 304 15.22 30.48 -8.20
N ASP A 305 16.05 29.85 -7.40
CA ASP A 305 16.86 28.67 -7.74
C ASP A 305 16.16 27.33 -7.47
N GLN A 306 14.94 27.36 -6.95
CA GLN A 306 14.17 26.16 -6.59
C GLN A 306 12.85 26.13 -7.33
N ARG A 307 12.53 25.00 -7.98
CA ARG A 307 11.30 24.84 -8.76
C ARG A 307 10.63 23.51 -8.44
N ILE A 308 9.29 23.52 -8.36
CA ILE A 308 8.45 22.34 -8.20
C ILE A 308 7.68 22.09 -9.50
N GLU A 309 7.83 20.89 -10.06
CA GLU A 309 7.10 20.44 -11.25
C GLU A 309 6.09 19.38 -10.86
N TRP A 310 4.81 19.64 -11.14
CA TRP A 310 3.71 18.70 -10.94
C TRP A 310 3.47 17.94 -12.22
N LEU A 311 3.63 16.64 -12.17
CA LEU A 311 3.57 15.74 -13.32
C LEU A 311 2.37 14.78 -13.23
N PRO A 312 1.83 14.31 -14.36
CA PRO A 312 0.73 13.34 -14.36
C PRO A 312 1.16 11.99 -13.82
N GLU A 313 0.20 11.08 -13.67
CA GLU A 313 0.49 9.67 -13.45
C GLU A 313 1.34 9.12 -14.61
N TYR A 314 2.20 8.17 -14.33
CA TYR A 314 3.10 7.52 -15.28
C TYR A 314 2.63 6.10 -15.60
N ASN A 315 3.13 5.53 -16.69
CA ASN A 315 2.93 4.13 -17.01
C ASN A 315 3.93 3.27 -16.22
N ASN A 316 3.44 2.32 -15.43
CA ASN A 316 4.29 1.42 -14.63
C ASN A 316 5.32 0.64 -15.47
N GLN A 317 5.01 0.32 -16.73
CA GLN A 317 5.93 -0.37 -17.65
C GLN A 317 7.05 0.55 -18.16
N GLN A 318 6.85 1.86 -18.06
CA GLN A 318 7.80 2.88 -18.53
C GLN A 318 8.41 3.71 -17.38
N ILE A 319 8.28 3.24 -16.15
CA ILE A 319 8.69 3.98 -14.94
C ILE A 319 10.14 4.45 -14.99
N VAL A 320 11.04 3.71 -15.62
CA VAL A 320 12.45 4.11 -15.78
C VAL A 320 12.56 5.35 -16.66
N ALA A 321 11.93 5.35 -17.82
CA ALA A 321 11.98 6.47 -18.76
C ALA A 321 11.17 7.68 -18.27
N ASP A 322 10.00 7.42 -17.69
CA ASP A 322 9.07 8.47 -17.27
C ASP A 322 9.49 9.16 -15.98
N VAL A 323 10.14 8.44 -15.07
CA VAL A 323 10.45 8.90 -13.72
C VAL A 323 11.95 8.80 -13.41
N PHE A 324 12.50 7.57 -13.31
CA PHE A 324 13.83 7.38 -12.74
C PHE A 324 14.96 7.98 -13.56
N ASN A 325 14.83 8.07 -14.88
CA ASN A 325 15.79 8.79 -15.73
C ASN A 325 15.74 10.32 -15.56
N LYS A 326 14.77 10.84 -14.83
CA LYS A 326 14.54 12.28 -14.66
C LYS A 326 14.85 12.79 -13.24
N VAL A 327 15.38 11.93 -12.36
CA VAL A 327 15.65 12.25 -10.96
C VAL A 327 17.03 11.79 -10.50
N ASP A 328 17.62 12.45 -9.53
CA ASP A 328 18.88 12.07 -8.89
C ASP A 328 18.65 11.28 -7.61
N ALA A 329 17.58 11.59 -6.87
CA ALA A 329 17.17 10.89 -5.67
C ALA A 329 15.63 10.83 -5.57
N ILE A 330 15.10 9.78 -4.95
CA ILE A 330 13.68 9.65 -4.62
C ILE A 330 13.47 10.00 -3.15
N VAL A 331 12.42 10.74 -2.84
CA VAL A 331 12.02 11.06 -1.47
C VAL A 331 10.68 10.37 -1.16
N VAL A 332 10.66 9.60 -0.08
CA VAL A 332 9.46 8.90 0.44
C VAL A 332 9.17 9.42 1.85
N PRO A 333 8.44 10.55 1.97
CA PRO A 333 8.28 11.28 3.22
C PRO A 333 7.05 10.85 4.03
N SER A 334 6.53 9.65 3.81
CA SER A 334 5.28 9.18 4.41
C SER A 334 5.22 9.44 5.92
N ILE A 335 4.09 9.95 6.38
CA ILE A 335 3.84 10.25 7.80
C ILE A 335 3.22 9.07 8.55
N TRP A 336 2.70 8.07 7.86
CA TRP A 336 2.25 6.83 8.46
C TRP A 336 3.33 5.75 8.38
N HIS A 337 3.18 4.72 9.17
CA HIS A 337 4.09 3.58 9.17
C HIS A 337 3.82 2.71 7.94
N GLU A 338 4.45 3.06 6.81
CA GLU A 338 4.36 2.24 5.60
C GLU A 338 4.78 0.79 5.89
N ASN A 339 4.20 -0.12 5.15
CA ASN A 339 4.57 -1.53 5.19
C ASN A 339 5.84 -1.78 4.34
N SER A 340 5.65 -1.95 3.05
CA SER A 340 6.73 -2.21 2.09
C SER A 340 6.46 -1.37 0.83
N PRO A 341 6.90 -0.08 0.82
CA PRO A 341 6.61 0.81 -0.30
C PRO A 341 7.31 0.35 -1.57
N LEU A 342 6.54 0.01 -2.61
CA LEU A 342 7.08 -0.45 -3.89
C LEU A 342 8.09 0.52 -4.49
N VAL A 343 7.84 1.83 -4.35
CA VAL A 343 8.71 2.88 -4.89
C VAL A 343 10.14 2.83 -4.32
N ILE A 344 10.30 2.38 -3.07
CA ILE A 344 11.64 2.20 -2.48
C ILE A 344 12.39 1.07 -3.21
N HIS A 345 11.74 -0.07 -3.39
CA HIS A 345 12.31 -1.21 -4.11
C HIS A 345 12.66 -0.82 -5.56
N GLU A 346 11.73 -0.17 -6.24
CA GLU A 346 11.89 0.28 -7.62
C GLU A 346 13.08 1.25 -7.78
N ALA A 347 13.21 2.22 -6.87
CA ALA A 347 14.35 3.14 -6.86
C ALA A 347 15.68 2.42 -6.60
N LEU A 348 15.71 1.50 -5.63
CA LEU A 348 16.90 0.71 -5.32
C LEU A 348 17.31 -0.19 -6.49
N GLN A 349 16.34 -0.79 -7.21
CA GLN A 349 16.60 -1.60 -8.40
C GLN A 349 17.32 -0.81 -9.50
N VAL A 350 16.89 0.42 -9.75
CA VAL A 350 17.50 1.28 -10.76
C VAL A 350 18.66 2.13 -10.23
N ARG A 351 19.16 1.81 -9.03
CA ARG A 351 20.32 2.47 -8.42
C ARG A 351 20.10 3.97 -8.19
N VAL A 352 18.88 4.35 -7.83
CA VAL A 352 18.53 5.70 -7.38
C VAL A 352 18.50 5.69 -5.85
N PRO A 353 19.29 6.50 -5.16
CA PRO A 353 19.24 6.58 -3.71
C PRO A 353 17.90 7.11 -3.21
N VAL A 354 17.50 6.62 -2.05
CA VAL A 354 16.22 6.97 -1.42
C VAL A 354 16.46 7.79 -0.16
N ILE A 355 15.71 8.88 0.01
CA ILE A 355 15.57 9.59 1.28
C ILE A 355 14.20 9.18 1.86
N THR A 356 14.17 8.57 3.04
CA THR A 356 12.92 8.14 3.66
C THR A 356 12.92 8.32 5.18
N ALA A 357 11.74 8.25 5.80
CA ALA A 357 11.60 8.36 7.24
C ALA A 357 12.15 7.11 7.95
N ASN A 358 12.82 7.31 9.08
CA ASN A 358 13.31 6.21 9.93
C ASN A 358 12.16 5.61 10.76
N VAL A 359 11.23 4.91 10.07
CA VAL A 359 10.05 4.32 10.72
C VAL A 359 9.40 3.25 9.83
N GLY A 360 8.76 2.28 10.47
CA GLY A 360 7.96 1.24 9.80
C GLY A 360 8.79 0.38 8.85
N GLY A 361 8.16 -0.19 7.84
CA GLY A 361 8.84 -0.97 6.81
C GLY A 361 9.77 -0.15 5.91
N MET A 362 9.64 1.18 5.88
CA MET A 362 10.54 2.03 5.07
C MET A 362 12.01 1.87 5.47
N SER A 363 12.30 1.88 6.78
CA SER A 363 13.65 1.76 7.30
C SER A 363 14.23 0.35 7.24
N GLU A 364 13.45 -0.65 6.84
CA GLU A 364 13.96 -2.01 6.59
C GLU A 364 14.78 -2.10 5.29
N TYR A 365 14.47 -1.27 4.32
CA TYR A 365 15.07 -1.30 2.98
C TYR A 365 16.14 -0.25 2.78
N VAL A 366 16.17 0.77 3.63
CA VAL A 366 17.13 1.88 3.54
C VAL A 366 17.99 1.94 4.80
N GLN A 367 19.28 1.78 4.65
CA GLN A 367 20.25 1.99 5.71
C GLN A 367 20.96 3.33 5.48
N HIS A 368 20.93 4.19 6.52
CA HIS A 368 21.48 5.54 6.47
C HIS A 368 22.95 5.54 6.06
N ASN A 369 23.31 6.36 5.07
CA ASN A 369 24.65 6.47 4.49
C ASN A 369 25.19 5.22 3.78
N ILE A 370 24.38 4.18 3.57
CA ILE A 370 24.78 2.97 2.83
C ILE A 370 24.12 2.91 1.45
N ASN A 371 22.78 2.81 1.39
CA ASN A 371 22.02 2.78 0.13
C ASN A 371 20.98 3.92 0.00
N GLY A 372 20.95 4.82 0.98
CA GLY A 372 20.07 5.96 1.03
C GLY A 372 20.27 6.76 2.31
N LEU A 373 19.35 7.66 2.60
CA LEU A 373 19.38 8.53 3.78
C LEU A 373 18.08 8.38 4.58
N LEU A 374 18.21 8.35 5.90
CA LEU A 374 17.08 8.29 6.82
C LEU A 374 16.94 9.61 7.56
N PHE A 375 15.77 10.22 7.51
CA PHE A 375 15.44 11.39 8.31
C PHE A 375 14.55 11.03 9.50
N LYS A 376 14.58 11.86 10.54
CA LYS A 376 13.71 11.69 11.70
C LYS A 376 12.26 11.84 11.29
N HIS A 377 11.45 10.81 11.56
CA HIS A 377 10.06 10.73 11.16
C HIS A 377 9.28 12.01 11.48
N ARG A 378 8.57 12.55 10.50
CA ARG A 378 7.76 13.78 10.56
C ARG A 378 8.54 15.07 10.88
N ASP A 379 9.84 15.07 10.76
CA ASP A 379 10.71 16.21 11.05
C ASP A 379 11.17 16.86 9.74
N VAL A 380 10.57 18.00 9.42
CA VAL A 380 10.87 18.78 8.20
C VAL A 380 12.33 19.24 8.17
N THR A 381 12.90 19.62 9.32
CA THR A 381 14.27 20.09 9.41
C THR A 381 15.26 18.95 9.13
N SER A 382 14.98 17.77 9.70
CA SER A 382 15.77 16.58 9.41
C SER A 382 15.67 16.18 7.94
N LEU A 383 14.47 16.21 7.34
CA LEU A 383 14.30 15.92 5.91
C LEU A 383 15.07 16.92 5.05
N ALA A 384 14.98 18.23 5.34
CA ALA A 384 15.69 19.25 4.62
C ALA A 384 17.23 19.09 4.71
N ALA A 385 17.74 18.69 5.88
CA ALA A 385 19.16 18.42 6.07
C ALA A 385 19.66 17.25 5.19
N GLU A 386 18.90 16.15 5.12
CA GLU A 386 19.27 15.01 4.27
C GLU A 386 19.18 15.37 2.76
N MET A 387 18.19 16.15 2.36
CA MET A 387 18.09 16.65 0.98
C MET A 387 19.26 17.58 0.66
N GLN A 388 19.61 18.52 1.57
CA GLN A 388 20.73 19.43 1.39
C GLN A 388 22.06 18.68 1.27
N SER A 389 22.26 17.62 2.04
CA SER A 389 23.50 16.83 1.99
C SER A 389 23.76 16.22 0.60
N LEU A 390 22.71 15.78 -0.10
CA LEU A 390 22.82 15.29 -1.49
C LEU A 390 23.04 16.43 -2.49
N LEU A 391 22.42 17.57 -2.25
CA LEU A 391 22.58 18.75 -3.12
C LEU A 391 24.00 19.31 -3.04
N ASP A 392 24.58 19.35 -1.84
CA ASP A 392 25.95 19.83 -1.59
C ASP A 392 27.03 18.84 -2.06
N ASN A 393 26.70 17.54 -2.09
CA ASN A 393 27.63 16.46 -2.43
C ASN A 393 27.02 15.49 -3.45
N PRO A 394 26.89 15.87 -4.74
CA PRO A 394 26.26 15.03 -5.76
C PRO A 394 26.92 13.65 -5.97
N GLU A 395 28.18 13.49 -5.61
CA GLU A 395 28.90 12.21 -5.66
C GLU A 395 28.30 11.16 -4.67
N LEU A 396 27.64 11.61 -3.59
CA LEU A 396 26.92 10.72 -2.69
C LEU A 396 25.81 9.93 -3.41
N VAL A 397 25.19 10.53 -4.42
CA VAL A 397 24.13 9.88 -5.22
C VAL A 397 24.65 8.59 -5.86
N VAL A 398 25.83 8.65 -6.47
CA VAL A 398 26.46 7.49 -7.12
C VAL A 398 26.86 6.46 -6.07
N ARG A 399 27.48 6.90 -4.99
CA ARG A 399 27.94 6.01 -3.90
C ARG A 399 26.78 5.27 -3.24
N LEU A 400 25.72 5.99 -2.85
CA LEU A 400 24.56 5.41 -2.20
C LEU A 400 23.76 4.53 -3.18
N GLY A 401 23.49 5.02 -4.38
CA GLY A 401 22.75 4.28 -5.40
C GLY A 401 23.43 2.97 -5.80
N SER A 402 24.78 2.91 -5.84
CA SER A 402 25.52 1.72 -6.25
C SER A 402 25.21 0.48 -5.43
N LYS A 403 24.78 0.62 -4.18
CA LYS A 403 24.49 -0.50 -3.27
C LYS A 403 23.18 -1.22 -3.60
N GLY A 404 22.16 -0.49 -4.10
CA GLY A 404 20.86 -1.06 -4.40
C GLY A 404 20.16 -1.68 -3.19
N TYR A 405 19.50 -2.82 -3.40
CA TYR A 405 18.74 -3.53 -2.37
C TYR A 405 19.68 -4.39 -1.50
N LEU A 406 19.71 -4.10 -0.19
CA LEU A 406 20.71 -4.69 0.73
C LEU A 406 20.39 -6.10 1.21
N GLN A 407 19.21 -6.63 0.94
CA GLN A 407 18.81 -7.99 1.35
C GLN A 407 19.14 -9.04 0.28
N SER A 408 19.90 -8.67 -0.75
CA SER A 408 20.43 -9.57 -1.78
C SER A 408 21.90 -9.28 -2.07
N ASP A 409 22.65 -10.30 -2.46
CA ASP A 409 24.10 -10.19 -2.71
C ASP A 409 24.42 -9.35 -3.96
N ASP A 410 23.52 -9.35 -4.95
CA ASP A 410 23.66 -8.62 -6.21
C ASP A 410 23.04 -7.23 -6.20
N GLY A 411 22.42 -6.84 -5.08
CA GLY A 411 21.74 -5.56 -4.91
C GLY A 411 20.43 -5.44 -5.70
N ASN A 412 19.89 -6.55 -6.20
CA ASN A 412 18.62 -6.58 -6.91
C ASN A 412 17.45 -6.91 -5.98
N ILE A 413 16.27 -6.30 -6.24
CA ILE A 413 15.05 -6.61 -5.52
C ILE A 413 14.53 -8.01 -5.89
N PRO A 414 13.64 -8.62 -5.06
CA PRO A 414 13.14 -9.96 -5.33
C PRO A 414 12.45 -10.07 -6.70
N CYS A 415 12.89 -11.03 -7.51
CA CYS A 415 12.27 -11.30 -8.82
C CYS A 415 10.90 -11.95 -8.65
N ILE A 416 9.93 -11.55 -9.48
CA ILE A 416 8.55 -12.10 -9.45
C ILE A 416 8.53 -13.61 -9.67
N ASN A 417 9.38 -14.18 -10.51
CA ASN A 417 9.38 -15.62 -10.76
C ASN A 417 9.78 -16.43 -9.52
N LYS A 418 10.77 -15.94 -8.75
CA LYS A 418 11.14 -16.54 -7.48
C LYS A 418 10.02 -16.37 -6.44
N HIS A 419 9.46 -15.17 -6.37
CA HIS A 419 8.35 -14.88 -5.46
C HIS A 419 7.13 -15.79 -5.71
N VAL A 420 6.75 -15.99 -6.97
CA VAL A 420 5.68 -16.93 -7.37
C VAL A 420 6.00 -18.35 -6.90
N SER A 421 7.25 -18.80 -7.10
CA SER A 421 7.66 -20.12 -6.63
C SER A 421 7.58 -20.25 -5.10
N ASP A 422 7.86 -19.20 -4.35
CA ASP A 422 7.72 -19.16 -2.90
C ASP A 422 6.23 -19.20 -2.49
N ILE A 423 5.37 -18.46 -3.19
CA ILE A 423 3.91 -18.50 -3.02
C ILE A 423 3.36 -19.90 -3.35
N GLU A 424 3.78 -20.53 -4.46
CA GLU A 424 3.38 -21.89 -4.81
C GLU A 424 3.74 -22.91 -3.70
N ARG A 425 4.92 -22.76 -3.08
CA ARG A 425 5.32 -23.60 -1.94
C ARG A 425 4.40 -23.44 -0.72
N ILE A 426 3.96 -22.21 -0.44
CA ILE A 426 2.99 -21.93 0.62
C ILE A 426 1.66 -22.59 0.30
N TYR A 427 1.17 -22.51 -0.95
CA TYR A 427 -0.07 -23.17 -1.39
C TYR A 427 0.00 -24.69 -1.24
N ILE A 428 1.08 -25.30 -1.73
CA ILE A 428 1.29 -26.75 -1.62
C ILE A 428 1.34 -27.20 -0.16
N ARG A 429 2.00 -26.43 0.71
CA ARG A 429 2.05 -26.69 2.14
C ARG A 429 0.64 -26.65 2.75
N ALA A 430 -0.13 -25.60 2.45
CA ALA A 430 -1.49 -25.44 2.96
C ALA A 430 -2.44 -26.57 2.50
N LEU A 431 -2.33 -26.98 1.24
CA LEU A 431 -3.09 -28.12 0.69
C LEU A 431 -2.75 -29.42 1.41
N LYS A 432 -1.47 -29.70 1.61
CA LYS A 432 -1.04 -30.92 2.34
C LYS A 432 -1.53 -30.95 3.79
N GLU A 433 -1.56 -29.80 4.47
CA GLU A 433 -2.08 -29.69 5.84
C GLU A 433 -3.61 -29.92 5.90
N LYS A 434 -4.33 -29.68 4.78
CA LYS A 434 -5.75 -30.07 4.61
C LYS A 434 -5.93 -31.53 4.14
N GLY A 435 -4.86 -32.31 3.96
CA GLY A 435 -4.92 -33.69 3.48
C GLY A 435 -5.16 -33.83 1.98
N ILE A 436 -4.96 -32.76 1.20
CA ILE A 436 -5.14 -32.76 -0.26
C ILE A 436 -3.82 -33.15 -0.92
N GLN A 437 -3.83 -34.18 -1.76
CA GLN A 437 -2.67 -34.55 -2.58
C GLN A 437 -2.53 -33.57 -3.74
N VAL A 438 -1.30 -33.08 -3.96
CA VAL A 438 -0.94 -32.12 -5.01
C VAL A 438 0.09 -32.73 -5.94
#